data_5d5b61a422f8ad28a15b3d8f635d5212
#
_entry.id   5d5b61a422f8ad28a15b3d8f635d5212
#
_cell.length_a   1.000
_cell.length_b   1.000
_cell.length_c   1.000
_cell.angle_alpha   90.00
_cell.angle_beta   90.00
_cell.angle_gamma   90.00
#
_symmetry.space_group_name_H-M   'P 1'
#
loop_
_entity.id
_entity.type
_entity.pdbx_description
1 polymer ?
#
loop_
_entity_poly.entity_id
_entity_poly.type
_entity_poly.pdbx_seq_one_letter_code
_entity_poly.pdbx_strand_id
1 'polypeptide(L)'
;GIDCGLDGGIAILKNEILTTAIMPTQKTGKGRTVDIRELEQTITSWILSGGRLIIEDPGAHASSASGLRSMTRSFAITETLAVTHKLPYQTVLSQKWQGEFWGRPKMPKGKKFDTKAAALTAARKIWPSHNWTPTERAQKPHDGMVDAALLAEYGRRKNL
;
A
#
# COMPACT_ATOMS: atom_id res chain seq x y z
N GLY A 1 2.11 2.27 -6.09
CA GLY A 1 1.07 1.82 -5.16
C GLY A 1 1.32 2.32 -3.76
N ILE A 2 0.27 2.79 -3.10
CA ILE A 2 0.36 3.29 -1.72
C ILE A 2 -0.75 2.65 -0.88
N ASP A 3 -0.38 1.83 0.10
CA ASP A 3 -1.21 1.42 1.22
C ASP A 3 -1.10 2.48 2.32
N CYS A 4 -2.19 3.20 2.58
CA CYS A 4 -2.21 4.37 3.47
C CYS A 4 -2.23 4.04 4.98
N GLY A 5 -2.13 2.78 5.40
CA GLY A 5 -2.02 2.43 6.82
C GLY A 5 -0.74 2.96 7.47
N LEU A 6 -0.73 3.16 8.81
CA LEU A 6 0.54 3.44 9.53
C LEU A 6 1.51 2.26 9.48
N ASP A 7 1.00 1.06 9.29
CA ASP A 7 1.73 -0.16 8.95
C ASP A 7 1.64 -0.47 7.45
N GLY A 8 1.31 0.51 6.66
CA GLY A 8 1.21 0.43 5.22
C GLY A 8 2.57 0.49 4.54
N GLY A 9 2.55 0.70 3.23
CA GLY A 9 3.75 0.75 2.43
C GLY A 9 3.60 1.56 1.16
N ILE A 10 4.73 1.77 0.52
CA ILE A 10 4.85 2.45 -0.75
C ILE A 10 5.62 1.53 -1.70
N ALA A 11 5.14 1.42 -2.92
CA ALA A 11 5.80 0.64 -3.95
C ALA A 11 5.90 1.40 -5.26
N ILE A 12 7.06 1.31 -5.91
CA ILE A 12 7.25 1.76 -7.28
C ILE A 12 7.47 0.56 -8.17
N LEU A 13 6.76 0.54 -9.27
CA LEU A 13 6.97 -0.38 -10.35
C LEU A 13 7.38 0.39 -11.60
N LYS A 14 8.65 0.27 -11.99
CA LYS A 14 9.20 0.92 -13.19
C LYS A 14 9.95 -0.11 -14.03
N ASN A 15 9.54 -0.28 -15.29
CA ASN A 15 10.17 -1.25 -16.20
C ASN A 15 10.34 -2.66 -15.57
N GLU A 16 9.29 -3.12 -14.89
CA GLU A 16 9.25 -4.42 -14.17
C GLU A 16 10.12 -4.47 -12.90
N ILE A 17 10.90 -3.45 -12.62
CA ILE A 17 11.70 -3.35 -11.40
C ILE A 17 10.81 -2.82 -10.28
N LEU A 18 10.70 -3.60 -9.20
CA LEU A 18 9.96 -3.25 -8.01
C LEU A 18 10.89 -2.69 -6.93
N THR A 19 10.52 -1.53 -6.39
CA THR A 19 11.11 -0.97 -5.16
C THR A 19 10.01 -0.76 -4.15
N THR A 20 10.22 -1.15 -2.90
CA THR A 20 9.23 -1.00 -1.82
C THR A 20 9.84 -0.32 -0.60
N ALA A 21 9.01 0.41 0.13
CA ALA A 21 9.33 1.00 1.42
C ALA A 21 8.13 0.90 2.35
N ILE A 22 8.38 0.94 3.65
CA ILE A 22 7.31 1.09 4.64
C ILE A 22 6.75 2.51 4.60
N MET A 23 5.52 2.69 5.05
CA MET A 23 4.93 4.02 5.23
C MET A 23 5.78 4.84 6.21
N PRO A 24 6.30 6.02 5.82
CA PRO A 24 7.08 6.85 6.73
C PRO A 24 6.21 7.37 7.87
N THR A 25 6.69 7.16 9.08
CA THR A 25 5.96 7.54 10.30
C THR A 25 6.86 8.21 11.31
N GLN A 26 6.33 9.20 12.04
CA GLN A 26 7.01 9.86 13.13
C GLN A 26 6.28 9.60 14.46
N LYS A 27 7.05 9.58 15.56
CA LYS A 27 6.50 9.43 16.90
C LYS A 27 5.72 10.69 17.31
N THR A 28 4.62 10.49 18.01
CA THR A 28 3.88 11.54 18.71
C THR A 28 3.81 11.19 20.19
N GLY A 29 3.38 12.11 21.07
CA GLY A 29 3.38 11.87 22.52
C GLY A 29 2.65 10.59 22.98
N LYS A 30 1.67 10.12 22.23
CA LYS A 30 0.87 8.93 22.58
C LYS A 30 0.81 7.87 21.48
N GLY A 31 1.68 7.93 20.47
CA GLY A 31 1.63 6.98 19.36
C GLY A 31 2.53 7.39 18.20
N ARG A 32 2.07 7.13 17.00
CA ARG A 32 2.74 7.56 15.77
C ARG A 32 1.73 8.11 14.75
N THR A 33 2.23 8.90 13.83
CA THR A 33 1.48 9.46 12.69
C THR A 33 2.34 9.38 11.45
N VAL A 34 1.76 9.54 10.28
CA VAL A 34 2.53 9.67 9.03
C VAL A 34 3.49 10.85 9.15
N ASP A 35 4.74 10.64 8.77
CA ASP A 35 5.70 11.71 8.53
C ASP A 35 5.43 12.31 7.15
N ILE A 36 4.74 13.46 7.16
CA ILE A 36 4.27 14.10 5.92
C ILE A 36 5.45 14.54 5.06
N ARG A 37 6.52 15.03 5.68
CA ARG A 37 7.71 15.52 4.95
C ARG A 37 8.44 14.37 4.26
N GLU A 38 8.66 13.29 4.98
CA GLU A 38 9.32 12.11 4.41
C GLU A 38 8.45 11.45 3.34
N LEU A 39 7.13 11.39 3.54
CA LEU A 39 6.19 10.90 2.54
C LEU A 39 6.21 11.76 1.28
N GLU A 40 6.18 13.09 1.42
CA GLU A 40 6.26 14.03 0.30
C GLU A 40 7.57 13.84 -0.49
N GLN A 41 8.71 13.78 0.21
CA GLN A 41 10.01 13.56 -0.42
C GLN A 41 10.05 12.23 -1.17
N THR A 42 9.52 11.17 -0.57
CA THR A 42 9.46 9.86 -1.20
C THR A 42 8.60 9.90 -2.46
N ILE A 43 7.38 10.42 -2.38
CA ILE A 43 6.47 10.50 -3.52
C ILE A 43 7.07 11.36 -4.64
N THR A 44 7.56 12.54 -4.33
CA THR A 44 8.08 13.48 -5.34
C THR A 44 9.37 12.98 -5.99
N SER A 45 10.31 12.43 -5.23
CA SER A 45 11.56 11.88 -5.78
C SER A 45 11.31 10.72 -6.74
N TRP A 46 10.23 9.97 -6.51
CA TRP A 46 9.93 8.77 -7.27
C TRP A 46 9.08 9.04 -8.53
N ILE A 47 8.31 10.14 -8.55
CA ILE A 47 7.33 10.41 -9.62
C ILE A 47 7.85 11.41 -10.67
N LEU A 48 8.99 12.05 -10.44
CA LEU A 48 9.60 12.99 -11.41
C LEU A 48 9.79 12.42 -12.84
N SER A 49 9.51 11.13 -13.05
CA SER A 49 9.61 10.45 -14.34
C SER A 49 8.26 10.14 -15.02
N GLY A 50 7.17 10.80 -14.65
CA GLY A 50 5.87 10.62 -15.32
C GLY A 50 5.02 9.43 -14.84
N GLY A 51 5.18 9.03 -13.58
CA GLY A 51 4.38 7.97 -12.96
C GLY A 51 2.97 8.40 -12.58
N ARG A 52 2.14 7.40 -12.23
CA ARG A 52 0.81 7.57 -11.64
C ARG A 52 0.78 6.96 -10.24
N LEU A 53 -0.02 7.53 -9.37
CA LEU A 53 -0.27 6.97 -8.05
C LEU A 53 -1.53 6.10 -8.06
N ILE A 54 -1.42 4.91 -7.51
CA ILE A 54 -2.57 4.10 -7.14
C ILE A 54 -2.62 4.07 -5.62
N ILE A 55 -3.65 4.66 -5.05
CA ILE A 55 -3.80 4.84 -3.60
C ILE A 55 -4.91 3.92 -3.11
N GLU A 56 -4.63 3.11 -2.08
CA GLU A 56 -5.68 2.31 -1.48
C GLU A 56 -6.68 3.20 -0.73
N ASP A 57 -7.95 3.09 -1.13
CA ASP A 57 -9.06 3.69 -0.41
C ASP A 57 -9.36 2.82 0.83
N PRO A 58 -9.27 3.37 2.05
CA PRO A 58 -9.55 2.61 3.27
C PRO A 58 -11.00 2.12 3.37
N GLY A 59 -11.90 2.65 2.55
CA GLY A 59 -13.32 2.33 2.62
C GLY A 59 -13.95 2.74 3.96
N ALA A 60 -15.13 2.18 4.24
CA ALA A 60 -15.87 2.45 5.46
C ALA A 60 -15.60 1.44 6.60
N HIS A 61 -14.75 0.45 6.38
CA HIS A 61 -14.57 -0.68 7.29
C HIS A 61 -13.16 -0.73 7.88
N ALA A 62 -13.05 -0.49 9.17
CA ALA A 62 -11.85 -0.77 9.93
C ALA A 62 -12.20 -1.58 11.19
N SER A 63 -11.23 -2.29 11.73
CA SER A 63 -11.39 -3.11 12.94
C SER A 63 -11.61 -2.26 14.21
N SER A 64 -11.29 -0.97 14.17
CA SER A 64 -11.50 -0.03 15.28
C SER A 64 -11.68 1.41 14.79
N ALA A 65 -12.36 2.25 15.57
CA ALA A 65 -12.53 3.67 15.27
C ALA A 65 -11.19 4.43 15.22
N SER A 66 -10.22 4.07 16.06
CA SER A 66 -8.88 4.66 16.03
C SER A 66 -8.11 4.27 14.78
N GLY A 67 -8.21 3.02 14.36
CA GLY A 67 -7.63 2.52 13.10
C GLY A 67 -8.22 3.24 11.89
N LEU A 68 -9.55 3.36 11.83
CA LEU A 68 -10.22 4.09 10.75
C LEU A 68 -9.77 5.55 10.68
N ARG A 69 -9.72 6.24 11.82
CA ARG A 69 -9.25 7.64 11.88
C ARG A 69 -7.82 7.78 11.37
N SER A 70 -6.94 6.87 11.75
CA SER A 70 -5.55 6.87 11.33
C SER A 70 -5.42 6.64 9.82
N MET A 71 -6.11 5.64 9.29
CA MET A 71 -6.10 5.32 7.85
C MET A 71 -6.69 6.45 7.01
N THR A 72 -7.86 7.00 7.41
CA THR A 72 -8.48 8.12 6.71
C THR A 72 -7.59 9.36 6.71
N ARG A 73 -6.91 9.65 7.83
CA ARG A 73 -5.97 10.76 7.89
C ARG A 73 -4.78 10.56 6.94
N SER A 74 -4.17 9.39 6.93
CA SER A 74 -3.05 9.07 6.06
C SER A 74 -3.46 9.11 4.58
N PHE A 75 -4.63 8.61 4.27
CA PHE A 75 -5.21 8.66 2.94
C PHE A 75 -5.41 10.11 2.48
N ALA A 76 -6.07 10.96 3.29
CA ALA A 76 -6.29 12.37 2.97
C ALA A 76 -4.96 13.14 2.77
N ILE A 77 -3.93 12.85 3.57
CA ILE A 77 -2.59 13.42 3.40
C ILE A 77 -2.02 13.01 2.03
N THR A 78 -2.09 11.73 1.69
CA THR A 78 -1.55 11.20 0.42
C THR A 78 -2.27 11.82 -0.79
N GLU A 79 -3.59 11.92 -0.75
CA GLU A 79 -4.37 12.61 -1.80
C GLU A 79 -3.99 14.09 -1.90
N THR A 80 -3.87 14.77 -0.77
CA THR A 80 -3.49 16.19 -0.75
C THR A 80 -2.11 16.40 -1.40
N LEU A 81 -1.15 15.55 -1.09
CA LEU A 81 0.18 15.60 -1.71
C LEU A 81 0.08 15.34 -3.23
N ALA A 82 -0.71 14.35 -3.65
CA ALA A 82 -0.91 14.07 -5.06
C ALA A 82 -1.47 15.30 -5.81
N VAL A 83 -2.50 15.93 -5.27
CA VAL A 83 -3.11 17.16 -5.86
C VAL A 83 -2.13 18.31 -5.86
N THR A 84 -1.45 18.58 -4.74
CA THR A 84 -0.50 19.69 -4.59
C THR A 84 0.65 19.59 -5.59
N HIS A 85 1.16 18.41 -5.81
CA HIS A 85 2.25 18.15 -6.75
C HIS A 85 1.77 17.81 -8.17
N LYS A 86 0.46 17.97 -8.45
CA LYS A 86 -0.17 17.69 -9.75
C LYS A 86 0.13 16.30 -10.29
N LEU A 87 0.19 15.33 -9.40
CA LEU A 87 0.46 13.94 -9.74
C LEU A 87 -0.84 13.25 -10.16
N PRO A 88 -0.87 12.58 -11.31
CA PRO A 88 -2.01 11.75 -11.66
C PRO A 88 -2.19 10.66 -10.62
N TYR A 89 -3.40 10.51 -10.08
CA TYR A 89 -3.68 9.45 -9.12
C TYR A 89 -5.07 8.85 -9.32
N GLN A 90 -5.24 7.64 -8.81
CA GLN A 90 -6.52 6.96 -8.71
C GLN A 90 -6.62 6.24 -7.38
N THR A 91 -7.80 6.31 -6.77
CA THR A 91 -8.11 5.56 -5.54
C THR A 91 -8.78 4.24 -5.87
N VAL A 92 -8.43 3.19 -5.14
CA VAL A 92 -8.92 1.83 -5.39
C VAL A 92 -9.26 1.15 -4.06
N LEU A 93 -10.50 0.69 -3.91
CA LEU A 93 -10.89 -0.13 -2.77
C LEU A 93 -10.11 -1.45 -2.72
N SER A 94 -9.71 -1.87 -1.51
CA SER A 94 -8.97 -3.13 -1.30
C SER A 94 -9.62 -4.33 -1.97
N GLN A 95 -10.94 -4.46 -1.90
CA GLN A 95 -11.66 -5.56 -2.53
C GLN A 95 -11.51 -5.64 -4.06
N LYS A 96 -11.28 -4.50 -4.73
CA LYS A 96 -11.11 -4.48 -6.20
C LYS A 96 -9.75 -5.05 -6.59
N TRP A 97 -8.66 -4.52 -6.03
CA TRP A 97 -7.34 -4.99 -6.40
C TRP A 97 -7.07 -6.41 -5.88
N GLN A 98 -7.54 -6.75 -4.68
CA GLN A 98 -7.45 -8.09 -4.13
C GLN A 98 -8.14 -9.13 -5.01
N GLY A 99 -9.33 -8.79 -5.52
CA GLY A 99 -10.07 -9.66 -6.44
C GLY A 99 -9.33 -10.01 -7.72
N GLU A 100 -8.40 -9.17 -8.17
CA GLU A 100 -7.58 -9.42 -9.36
C GLU A 100 -6.53 -10.52 -9.14
N PHE A 101 -6.03 -10.66 -7.90
CA PHE A 101 -4.91 -11.57 -7.61
C PHE A 101 -5.35 -12.94 -7.09
N TRP A 102 -6.43 -13.01 -6.31
CA TRP A 102 -6.90 -14.28 -5.74
C TRP A 102 -8.41 -14.48 -5.77
N GLY A 103 -9.14 -13.58 -6.42
CA GLY A 103 -10.58 -13.68 -6.51
C GLY A 103 -11.30 -13.45 -5.19
N ARG A 104 -12.48 -14.05 -5.06
CA ARG A 104 -13.30 -13.99 -3.84
C ARG A 104 -13.61 -15.41 -3.37
N PRO A 105 -12.70 -16.09 -2.68
CA PRO A 105 -12.90 -17.44 -2.25
C PRO A 105 -14.08 -17.54 -1.26
N LYS A 106 -14.99 -18.50 -1.50
CA LYS A 106 -16.05 -18.80 -0.56
C LYS A 106 -15.47 -19.58 0.61
N MET A 107 -15.58 -19.02 1.81
CA MET A 107 -15.11 -19.69 3.01
C MET A 107 -16.23 -20.43 3.73
N PRO A 108 -15.94 -21.57 4.38
CA PRO A 108 -16.89 -22.23 5.26
C PRO A 108 -17.35 -21.28 6.38
N LYS A 109 -18.56 -21.51 6.90
CA LYS A 109 -19.12 -20.72 8.01
C LYS A 109 -18.14 -20.68 9.20
N GLY A 110 -17.86 -19.47 9.68
CA GLY A 110 -16.95 -19.23 10.82
C GLY A 110 -15.45 -19.17 10.47
N LYS A 111 -15.06 -19.45 9.23
CA LYS A 111 -13.65 -19.27 8.77
C LYS A 111 -13.49 -17.98 8.02
N LYS A 112 -12.38 -17.26 8.28
CA LYS A 112 -11.97 -16.08 7.52
C LYS A 112 -10.88 -16.45 6.53
N PHE A 113 -10.93 -15.86 5.36
CA PHE A 113 -9.86 -15.99 4.37
C PHE A 113 -8.63 -15.19 4.82
N ASP A 114 -7.47 -15.81 4.77
CA ASP A 114 -6.20 -15.15 5.10
C ASP A 114 -5.72 -14.33 3.89
N THR A 115 -6.15 -13.09 3.86
CA THR A 115 -5.78 -12.14 2.79
C THR A 115 -4.28 -11.84 2.79
N LYS A 116 -3.61 -11.85 3.95
CA LYS A 116 -2.17 -11.58 4.07
C LYS A 116 -1.33 -12.69 3.46
N ALA A 117 -1.66 -13.94 3.77
CA ALA A 117 -1.00 -15.08 3.15
C ALA A 117 -1.25 -15.13 1.64
N ALA A 118 -2.46 -14.80 1.19
CA ALA A 118 -2.79 -14.75 -0.24
C ALA A 118 -2.02 -13.63 -0.96
N ALA A 119 -1.94 -12.44 -0.38
CA ALA A 119 -1.19 -11.31 -0.91
C ALA A 119 0.30 -11.65 -1.05
N LEU A 120 0.92 -12.18 0.00
CA LEU A 120 2.33 -12.58 -0.04
C LEU A 120 2.59 -13.67 -1.09
N THR A 121 1.67 -14.63 -1.22
CA THR A 121 1.77 -15.68 -2.24
C THR A 121 1.70 -15.10 -3.64
N ALA A 122 0.78 -14.17 -3.89
CA ALA A 122 0.65 -13.50 -5.19
C ALA A 122 1.89 -12.66 -5.51
N ALA A 123 2.37 -11.89 -4.54
CA ALA A 123 3.55 -11.05 -4.70
C ALA A 123 4.82 -11.87 -5.00
N ARG A 124 5.03 -12.97 -4.30
CA ARG A 124 6.17 -13.87 -4.55
C ARG A 124 6.13 -14.57 -5.91
N LYS A 125 4.94 -14.79 -6.46
CA LYS A 125 4.81 -15.32 -7.83
C LYS A 125 5.25 -14.30 -8.88
N ILE A 126 4.98 -13.01 -8.64
CA ILE A 126 5.31 -11.94 -9.59
C ILE A 126 6.76 -11.51 -9.42
N TRP A 127 7.24 -11.39 -8.18
CA TRP A 127 8.60 -10.96 -7.86
C TRP A 127 9.30 -11.95 -6.91
N PRO A 128 9.72 -13.11 -7.42
CA PRO A 128 10.27 -14.19 -6.59
C PRO A 128 11.55 -13.82 -5.85
N SER A 129 12.35 -12.91 -6.41
CA SER A 129 13.63 -12.48 -5.80
C SER A 129 13.52 -11.22 -4.95
N HIS A 130 12.32 -10.61 -4.82
CA HIS A 130 12.16 -9.39 -4.04
C HIS A 130 12.19 -9.67 -2.53
N ASN A 131 12.93 -8.83 -1.80
CA ASN A 131 12.96 -8.90 -0.34
C ASN A 131 11.76 -8.16 0.25
N TRP A 132 10.90 -8.91 0.93
CA TRP A 132 9.67 -8.38 1.55
C TRP A 132 9.85 -7.96 3.00
N THR A 133 11.08 -7.96 3.54
CA THR A 133 11.34 -7.52 4.90
C THR A 133 11.70 -6.03 4.95
N PRO A 134 11.20 -5.27 5.93
CA PRO A 134 11.42 -3.83 6.01
C PRO A 134 12.86 -3.44 6.37
N THR A 135 13.60 -4.37 6.95
CA THR A 135 15.02 -4.22 7.31
C THR A 135 15.73 -5.58 7.20
N GLU A 136 17.06 -5.56 7.12
CA GLU A 136 17.87 -6.79 7.12
C GLU A 136 17.69 -7.67 8.37
N ARG A 137 17.34 -7.05 9.49
CA ARG A 137 17.10 -7.75 10.76
C ARG A 137 15.69 -8.32 10.91
N ALA A 138 14.77 -7.88 10.08
CA ALA A 138 13.40 -8.34 10.13
C ALA A 138 13.29 -9.75 9.54
N GLN A 139 12.62 -10.64 10.24
CA GLN A 139 12.44 -12.03 9.80
C GLN A 139 11.11 -12.25 9.07
N LYS A 140 10.18 -11.32 9.20
CA LYS A 140 8.84 -11.46 8.63
C LYS A 140 8.61 -10.46 7.50
N PRO A 141 7.95 -10.89 6.41
CA PRO A 141 7.48 -9.98 5.39
C PRO A 141 6.60 -8.87 5.99
N HIS A 142 6.70 -7.69 5.40
CA HIS A 142 5.89 -6.55 5.81
C HIS A 142 4.64 -6.46 4.93
N ASP A 143 3.46 -6.65 5.52
CA ASP A 143 2.19 -6.73 4.81
C ASP A 143 1.95 -5.48 3.95
N GLY A 144 2.18 -4.29 4.49
CA GLY A 144 1.97 -3.04 3.76
C GLY A 144 2.88 -2.87 2.54
N MET A 145 4.13 -3.38 2.56
CA MET A 145 4.99 -3.38 1.37
C MET A 145 4.43 -4.32 0.30
N VAL A 146 3.90 -5.47 0.72
CA VAL A 146 3.28 -6.46 -0.16
C VAL A 146 2.02 -5.88 -0.80
N ASP A 147 1.14 -5.28 -0.02
CA ASP A 147 -0.12 -4.70 -0.49
C ASP A 147 0.14 -3.52 -1.44
N ALA A 148 1.08 -2.63 -1.10
CA ALA A 148 1.47 -1.53 -1.98
C ALA A 148 2.04 -2.02 -3.33
N ALA A 149 2.84 -3.09 -3.33
CA ALA A 149 3.37 -3.67 -4.56
C ALA A 149 2.26 -4.26 -5.44
N LEU A 150 1.33 -5.00 -4.86
CA LEU A 150 0.19 -5.54 -5.59
C LEU A 150 -0.73 -4.44 -6.11
N LEU A 151 -0.89 -3.36 -5.35
CA LEU A 151 -1.65 -2.20 -5.78
C LEU A 151 -1.00 -1.50 -6.99
N ALA A 152 0.34 -1.34 -7.00
CA ALA A 152 1.08 -0.85 -8.16
C ALA A 152 0.90 -1.75 -9.39
N GLU A 153 1.01 -3.07 -9.20
CA GLU A 153 0.80 -4.05 -10.25
C GLU A 153 -0.64 -4.05 -10.78
N TYR A 154 -1.62 -3.87 -9.89
CA TYR A 154 -3.01 -3.69 -10.29
C TYR A 154 -3.17 -2.49 -11.22
N GLY A 155 -2.59 -1.34 -10.84
CA GLY A 155 -2.60 -0.15 -11.69
C GLY A 155 -1.98 -0.40 -13.06
N ARG A 156 -0.83 -1.06 -13.11
CA ARG A 156 -0.17 -1.45 -14.34
C ARG A 156 -1.05 -2.35 -15.23
N ARG A 157 -1.66 -3.40 -14.66
CA ARG A 157 -2.54 -4.33 -15.39
C ARG A 157 -3.79 -3.66 -15.94
N LYS A 158 -4.32 -2.69 -15.21
CA LYS A 158 -5.54 -1.97 -15.61
C LYS A 158 -5.25 -0.73 -16.44
N ASN A 159 -3.98 -0.42 -16.68
CA ASN A 159 -3.54 0.78 -17.39
C ASN A 159 -4.11 2.07 -16.77
N LEU A 160 -4.16 2.11 -15.45
CA LEU A 160 -4.70 3.21 -14.64
C LEU A 160 -3.66 4.31 -14.48
#